data_5a2acd8931cb6620714132bc7470b0cc
#
_entry.id   5a2acd8931cb6620714132bc7470b0cc
#
_cell.length_a   1.000
_cell.length_b   1.000
_cell.length_c   1.000
_cell.angle_alpha   90.00
_cell.angle_beta   90.00
_cell.angle_gamma   90.00
#
_symmetry.space_group_name_H-M   'P 1'
#
loop_
_entity.id
_entity.type
_entity.pdbx_description
1 polymer ?
#
loop_
_entity_poly.entity_id
_entity_poly.type
_entity_poly.pdbx_seq_one_letter_code
_entity_poly.pdbx_strand_id
1 'polypeptide(L)'
;MASTDTHKRKAYRAPDKPSLEIADYTGLRSLLNPLWCYHGFRMAVVGLTCFGLIMVFSSSTVTMAALGKSPFLQLLNQGAFCLIGLVLGFVALMMPVTFWKRTGVFFVVGACLLQALTFTPLGHDVYGNRGWLDLGFTTIQPAEFMKFAMCIWLPSSLHACSKMYHKKGIKAYAAPLALYAIGVALVMGGRDLGTAMILVFIGGVAFLIVGFPGKWMGVGVLGAVVMVGALAVSSPNRLRRILATYGDCSAADAQSVCYQSIHAKYAIASGGFLGLGIGNSREKWNYLPAAHNDFIFAIIGEETGFVGCAIVLLFFAILAWCMIVIALQVTDRYVAMVLMCVTIWIVGQAMVNIGVVVGVFPVLGVPMPFVSAGGSSMVMCLTAAGLVVGLMRSQPQIKQSRQSA
;
A
#
# COMPACT_ATOMS: atom_id res chain seq x y z
N MET A 1 21.68 -60.78 32.74
CA MET A 1 22.39 -60.03 31.71
C MET A 1 21.36 -59.44 30.75
N ALA A 2 20.93 -58.20 30.97
CA ALA A 2 19.98 -57.51 30.11
C ALA A 2 20.71 -56.28 29.55
N SER A 3 20.92 -56.25 28.24
CA SER A 3 21.55 -55.18 27.49
C SER A 3 20.52 -54.10 27.23
N THR A 4 20.70 -52.92 27.80
CA THR A 4 19.91 -51.72 27.55
C THR A 4 20.52 -51.01 26.37
N ASP A 5 19.87 -51.12 25.24
CA ASP A 5 20.21 -50.41 23.98
C ASP A 5 19.61 -49.02 24.00
N THR A 6 20.40 -48.02 24.29
CA THR A 6 20.04 -46.60 24.31
C THR A 6 20.16 -46.03 22.87
N HIS A 7 19.10 -46.10 22.11
CA HIS A 7 18.99 -45.34 20.85
C HIS A 7 19.03 -43.83 21.09
N LYS A 8 20.23 -43.26 20.98
CA LYS A 8 20.41 -41.78 20.84
C LYS A 8 19.73 -41.31 19.57
N ARG A 9 18.53 -40.69 19.71
CA ARG A 9 17.91 -39.93 18.64
C ARG A 9 18.85 -38.81 18.24
N LYS A 10 19.48 -38.92 17.06
CA LYS A 10 20.21 -37.80 16.41
C LYS A 10 19.20 -36.67 16.20
N ALA A 11 19.42 -35.57 16.89
CA ALA A 11 18.68 -34.34 16.64
C ALA A 11 18.87 -33.98 15.15
N TYR A 12 17.76 -33.83 14.44
CA TYR A 12 17.74 -33.38 13.04
C TYR A 12 18.28 -31.94 13.03
N ARG A 13 19.55 -31.78 12.67
CA ARG A 13 20.18 -30.50 12.38
C ARG A 13 19.65 -30.08 11.02
N ALA A 14 18.79 -29.06 10.99
CA ALA A 14 18.37 -28.46 9.73
C ALA A 14 19.63 -28.09 8.92
N PRO A 15 19.68 -28.39 7.62
CA PRO A 15 20.83 -28.02 6.81
C PRO A 15 21.07 -26.52 6.94
N ASP A 16 22.30 -26.14 7.29
CA ASP A 16 22.74 -24.75 7.27
C ASP A 16 22.46 -24.23 5.85
N LYS A 17 21.58 -23.22 5.73
CA LYS A 17 21.39 -22.54 4.46
C LYS A 17 22.74 -21.96 4.09
N PRO A 18 23.30 -22.28 2.89
CA PRO A 18 24.56 -21.72 2.48
C PRO A 18 24.46 -20.19 2.58
N SER A 19 25.35 -19.58 3.36
CA SER A 19 25.55 -18.14 3.34
C SER A 19 26.02 -17.81 1.93
N LEU A 20 25.13 -17.23 1.10
CA LEU A 20 25.48 -16.75 -0.22
C LEU A 20 26.57 -15.69 -0.03
N GLU A 21 27.82 -16.05 -0.35
CA GLU A 21 28.93 -15.12 -0.34
C GLU A 21 28.72 -14.05 -1.42
N ILE A 22 29.24 -12.84 -1.19
CA ILE A 22 29.12 -11.70 -2.14
C ILE A 22 29.62 -12.08 -3.54
N ALA A 23 30.56 -13.02 -3.63
CA ALA A 23 31.13 -13.54 -4.88
C ALA A 23 30.11 -14.31 -5.77
N ASP A 24 28.98 -14.76 -5.23
CA ASP A 24 27.97 -15.55 -5.97
C ASP A 24 27.02 -14.69 -6.84
N TYR A 25 27.06 -13.36 -6.71
CA TYR A 25 26.16 -12.44 -7.43
C TYR A 25 26.81 -11.90 -8.71
N THR A 26 27.05 -12.78 -9.70
CA THR A 26 27.58 -12.41 -11.03
C THR A 26 26.49 -12.47 -12.09
N GLY A 27 26.61 -11.66 -13.16
CA GLY A 27 25.64 -11.61 -14.26
C GLY A 27 24.22 -11.30 -13.79
N LEU A 28 23.21 -12.03 -14.27
CA LEU A 28 21.80 -11.84 -13.91
C LEU A 28 21.52 -12.10 -12.42
N ARG A 29 22.35 -12.86 -11.73
CA ARG A 29 22.21 -13.07 -10.28
C ARG A 29 22.49 -11.82 -9.47
N SER A 30 23.16 -10.82 -10.04
CA SER A 30 23.38 -9.52 -9.39
C SER A 30 22.05 -8.83 -9.00
N LEU A 31 20.96 -9.06 -9.75
CA LEU A 31 19.62 -8.56 -9.44
C LEU A 31 19.05 -9.14 -8.13
N LEU A 32 19.59 -10.27 -7.66
CA LEU A 32 19.21 -10.90 -6.38
C LEU A 32 20.11 -10.43 -5.21
N ASN A 33 21.09 -9.55 -5.47
CA ASN A 33 22.00 -9.06 -4.44
C ASN A 33 21.24 -8.16 -3.46
N PRO A 34 21.23 -8.45 -2.14
CA PRO A 34 20.55 -7.66 -1.13
C PRO A 34 21.02 -6.19 -1.10
N LEU A 35 22.28 -5.92 -1.39
CA LEU A 35 22.83 -4.58 -1.42
C LEU A 35 22.24 -3.76 -2.57
N TRP A 36 22.11 -4.35 -3.75
CA TRP A 36 21.45 -3.73 -4.90
C TRP A 36 19.96 -3.46 -4.60
N CYS A 37 19.26 -4.45 -4.00
CA CYS A 37 17.88 -4.28 -3.60
C CYS A 37 17.71 -3.16 -2.55
N TYR A 38 18.63 -3.04 -1.60
CA TYR A 38 18.64 -1.98 -0.59
C TYR A 38 18.78 -0.58 -1.21
N HIS A 39 19.73 -0.39 -2.13
CA HIS A 39 19.92 0.89 -2.81
C HIS A 39 18.83 1.15 -3.84
N GLY A 40 18.42 0.15 -4.62
CA GLY A 40 17.36 0.25 -5.63
C GLY A 40 16.02 0.66 -5.01
N PHE A 41 15.64 0.05 -3.86
CA PHE A 41 14.45 0.44 -3.13
C PHE A 41 14.49 1.93 -2.72
N ARG A 42 15.60 2.39 -2.14
CA ARG A 42 15.75 3.79 -1.71
C ARG A 42 15.65 4.76 -2.88
N MET A 43 16.34 4.46 -3.98
CA MET A 43 16.31 5.29 -5.20
C MET A 43 14.91 5.34 -5.80
N ALA A 44 14.19 4.22 -5.83
CA ALA A 44 12.83 4.18 -6.35
C ALA A 44 11.86 5.00 -5.47
N VAL A 45 11.97 4.93 -4.14
CA VAL A 45 11.15 5.77 -3.22
C VAL A 45 11.44 7.24 -3.45
N VAL A 46 12.72 7.65 -3.51
CA VAL A 46 13.09 9.05 -3.75
C VAL A 46 12.60 9.51 -5.13
N GLY A 47 12.82 8.70 -6.18
CA GLY A 47 12.37 9.01 -7.54
C GLY A 47 10.87 9.22 -7.64
N LEU A 48 10.07 8.28 -7.09
CA LEU A 48 8.61 8.41 -7.07
C LEU A 48 8.14 9.62 -6.26
N THR A 49 8.77 9.89 -5.11
CA THR A 49 8.37 11.03 -4.26
C THR A 49 8.69 12.37 -4.94
N CYS A 50 9.89 12.52 -5.51
CA CYS A 50 10.26 13.75 -6.23
C CYS A 50 9.38 13.95 -7.46
N PHE A 51 9.19 12.89 -8.26
CA PHE A 51 8.30 12.94 -9.41
C PHE A 51 6.85 13.26 -9.02
N GLY A 52 6.36 12.63 -7.93
CA GLY A 52 5.03 12.89 -7.39
C GLY A 52 4.83 14.35 -6.97
N LEU A 53 5.80 14.97 -6.30
CA LEU A 53 5.73 16.40 -5.93
C LEU A 53 5.61 17.30 -7.17
N ILE A 54 6.39 17.01 -8.23
CA ILE A 54 6.31 17.75 -9.51
C ILE A 54 4.93 17.59 -10.13
N MET A 55 4.41 16.36 -10.18
CA MET A 55 3.12 16.08 -10.81
C MET A 55 1.94 16.61 -9.99
N VAL A 56 2.02 16.59 -8.65
CA VAL A 56 1.02 17.22 -7.78
C VAL A 56 1.00 18.74 -8.03
N PHE A 57 2.15 19.37 -8.14
CA PHE A 57 2.22 20.79 -8.48
C PHE A 57 1.57 21.06 -9.84
N SER A 58 1.98 20.34 -10.89
CA SER A 58 1.42 20.51 -12.23
C SER A 58 -0.10 20.33 -12.25
N SER A 59 -0.60 19.24 -11.67
CA SER A 59 -2.03 18.89 -11.73
C SER A 59 -2.92 19.77 -10.85
N SER A 60 -2.40 20.38 -9.76
CA SER A 60 -3.18 21.19 -8.83
C SER A 60 -3.19 22.70 -9.13
N THR A 61 -2.23 23.16 -9.92
CA THR A 61 -2.03 24.60 -10.21
C THR A 61 -3.31 25.28 -10.71
N VAL A 62 -4.00 24.64 -11.65
CA VAL A 62 -5.24 25.19 -12.24
C VAL A 62 -6.36 25.28 -11.21
N THR A 63 -6.57 24.20 -10.44
CA THR A 63 -7.59 24.15 -9.39
C THR A 63 -7.36 25.22 -8.32
N MET A 64 -6.11 25.44 -7.90
CA MET A 64 -5.76 26.46 -6.92
C MET A 64 -5.99 27.86 -7.49
N ALA A 65 -5.60 28.13 -8.73
CA ALA A 65 -5.85 29.40 -9.41
C ALA A 65 -7.35 29.69 -9.56
N ALA A 66 -8.16 28.70 -9.92
CA ALA A 66 -9.61 28.82 -10.03
C ALA A 66 -10.29 29.15 -8.68
N LEU A 67 -9.70 28.72 -7.56
CA LEU A 67 -10.13 29.05 -6.19
C LEU A 67 -9.59 30.41 -5.70
N GLY A 68 -8.89 31.17 -6.53
CA GLY A 68 -8.24 32.44 -6.13
C GLY A 68 -7.10 32.28 -5.13
N LYS A 69 -6.54 31.07 -5.00
CA LYS A 69 -5.44 30.75 -4.08
C LYS A 69 -4.10 30.71 -4.84
N SER A 70 -3.01 30.80 -4.07
CA SER A 70 -1.68 30.64 -4.67
C SER A 70 -1.52 29.26 -5.33
N PRO A 71 -1.03 29.17 -6.58
CA PRO A 71 -0.75 27.90 -7.25
C PRO A 71 0.22 27.00 -6.50
N PHE A 72 1.10 27.58 -5.67
CA PHE A 72 2.09 26.87 -4.86
C PHE A 72 1.51 26.26 -3.57
N LEU A 73 0.29 26.61 -3.16
CA LEU A 73 -0.26 26.20 -1.87
C LEU A 73 -0.33 24.68 -1.73
N GLN A 74 -0.78 23.98 -2.77
CA GLN A 74 -0.87 22.52 -2.75
C GLN A 74 0.52 21.87 -2.71
N LEU A 75 1.50 22.44 -3.41
CA LEU A 75 2.90 21.97 -3.35
C LEU A 75 3.49 22.14 -1.95
N LEU A 76 3.26 23.29 -1.32
CA LEU A 76 3.75 23.57 0.04
C LEU A 76 3.11 22.62 1.05
N ASN A 77 1.79 22.39 0.96
CA ASN A 77 1.09 21.44 1.82
C ASN A 77 1.63 20.01 1.62
N GLN A 78 1.75 19.56 0.37
CA GLN A 78 2.27 18.23 0.07
C GLN A 78 3.75 18.10 0.49
N GLY A 79 4.55 19.14 0.31
CA GLY A 79 5.93 19.22 0.78
C GLY A 79 6.05 19.12 2.30
N ALA A 80 5.17 19.80 3.04
CA ALA A 80 5.12 19.69 4.50
C ALA A 80 4.80 18.26 4.96
N PHE A 81 3.79 17.62 4.36
CA PHE A 81 3.48 16.22 4.65
C PHE A 81 4.61 15.27 4.24
N CYS A 82 5.29 15.53 3.13
CA CYS A 82 6.48 14.79 2.72
C CYS A 82 7.59 14.90 3.77
N LEU A 83 7.86 16.09 4.29
CA LEU A 83 8.85 16.32 5.34
C LEU A 83 8.48 15.58 6.63
N ILE A 84 7.23 15.66 7.07
CA ILE A 84 6.73 14.90 8.23
C ILE A 84 6.92 13.41 8.00
N GLY A 85 6.55 12.90 6.82
CA GLY A 85 6.72 11.51 6.45
C GLY A 85 8.18 11.05 6.42
N LEU A 86 9.11 11.89 5.96
CA LEU A 86 10.55 11.63 5.99
C LEU A 86 11.08 11.56 7.42
N VAL A 87 10.66 12.47 8.32
CA VAL A 87 11.04 12.44 9.73
C VAL A 87 10.53 11.17 10.40
N LEU A 88 9.24 10.84 10.24
CA LEU A 88 8.66 9.61 10.79
C LEU A 88 9.29 8.35 10.16
N GLY A 89 9.59 8.38 8.87
CA GLY A 89 10.31 7.33 8.16
C GLY A 89 11.73 7.13 8.70
N PHE A 90 12.43 8.22 8.99
CA PHE A 90 13.75 8.16 9.64
C PHE A 90 13.66 7.57 11.05
N VAL A 91 12.67 7.97 11.85
CA VAL A 91 12.41 7.36 13.16
C VAL A 91 12.11 5.87 13.00
N ALA A 92 11.23 5.50 12.08
CA ALA A 92 10.87 4.10 11.82
C ALA A 92 12.09 3.25 11.41
N LEU A 93 13.00 3.82 10.61
CA LEU A 93 14.25 3.19 10.19
C LEU A 93 15.21 2.91 11.36
N MET A 94 15.20 3.77 12.38
CA MET A 94 16.07 3.63 13.57
C MET A 94 15.57 2.57 14.57
N MET A 95 14.26 2.25 14.52
CA MET A 95 13.66 1.31 15.46
C MET A 95 14.09 -0.14 15.20
N PRO A 96 14.47 -0.90 16.25
CA PRO A 96 14.84 -2.31 16.09
C PRO A 96 13.61 -3.17 15.76
N VAL A 97 13.83 -4.32 15.09
CA VAL A 97 12.77 -5.28 14.74
C VAL A 97 11.95 -5.72 15.97
N THR A 98 12.60 -5.86 17.13
CA THR A 98 11.94 -6.22 18.40
C THR A 98 10.92 -5.19 18.86
N PHE A 99 11.16 -3.90 18.60
CA PHE A 99 10.19 -2.83 18.89
C PHE A 99 8.90 -3.08 18.12
N TRP A 100 8.98 -3.27 16.80
CA TRP A 100 7.81 -3.49 15.94
C TRP A 100 7.04 -4.76 16.31
N LYS A 101 7.76 -5.85 16.66
CA LYS A 101 7.12 -7.10 17.12
C LYS A 101 6.30 -6.92 18.38
N ARG A 102 6.78 -6.11 19.34
CA ARG A 102 6.14 -5.92 20.64
C ARG A 102 5.03 -4.87 20.63
N THR A 103 5.24 -3.81 19.86
CA THR A 103 4.33 -2.65 19.85
C THR A 103 3.22 -2.74 18.80
N GLY A 104 3.27 -3.69 17.87
CA GLY A 104 2.31 -3.81 16.77
C GLY A 104 0.84 -3.81 17.22
N VAL A 105 0.52 -4.44 18.36
CA VAL A 105 -0.84 -4.46 18.91
C VAL A 105 -1.32 -3.05 19.30
N PHE A 106 -0.44 -2.21 19.86
CA PHE A 106 -0.82 -0.83 20.21
C PHE A 106 -1.07 0.03 18.99
N PHE A 107 -0.31 -0.19 17.91
CA PHE A 107 -0.55 0.48 16.63
C PHE A 107 -1.92 0.13 16.05
N VAL A 108 -2.31 -1.15 16.04
CA VAL A 108 -3.61 -1.55 15.49
C VAL A 108 -4.78 -1.12 16.36
N VAL A 109 -4.64 -1.19 17.69
CA VAL A 109 -5.67 -0.69 18.60
C VAL A 109 -5.81 0.82 18.45
N GLY A 110 -4.71 1.57 18.41
CA GLY A 110 -4.72 3.02 18.13
C GLY A 110 -5.35 3.36 16.78
N ALA A 111 -5.05 2.58 15.74
CA ALA A 111 -5.67 2.74 14.43
C ALA A 111 -7.19 2.48 14.46
N CYS A 112 -7.64 1.44 15.17
CA CYS A 112 -9.07 1.17 15.37
C CYS A 112 -9.77 2.30 16.12
N LEU A 113 -9.15 2.84 17.17
CA LEU A 113 -9.69 3.98 17.92
C LEU A 113 -9.78 5.24 17.05
N LEU A 114 -8.71 5.57 16.31
CA LEU A 114 -8.73 6.70 15.37
C LEU A 114 -9.80 6.51 14.28
N GLN A 115 -9.95 5.30 13.75
CA GLN A 115 -10.98 5.02 12.76
C GLN A 115 -12.39 5.10 13.38
N ALA A 116 -12.58 4.67 14.62
CA ALA A 116 -13.87 4.81 15.32
C ALA A 116 -14.25 6.27 15.56
N LEU A 117 -13.27 7.18 15.77
CA LEU A 117 -13.53 8.61 15.90
C LEU A 117 -14.15 9.23 14.64
N THR A 118 -14.00 8.63 13.45
CA THR A 118 -14.63 9.13 12.23
C THR A 118 -16.17 9.04 12.30
N PHE A 119 -16.74 8.21 13.18
CA PHE A 119 -18.19 8.11 13.40
C PHE A 119 -18.73 9.14 14.39
N THR A 120 -17.86 9.91 15.04
CA THR A 120 -18.19 11.00 15.95
C THR A 120 -18.36 12.33 15.19
N PRO A 121 -18.74 13.44 15.86
CA PRO A 121 -18.80 14.78 15.25
C PRO A 121 -17.47 15.28 14.65
N LEU A 122 -16.32 14.71 15.03
CA LEU A 122 -15.01 15.00 14.44
C LEU A 122 -14.84 14.39 13.04
N GLY A 123 -15.74 13.46 12.66
CA GLY A 123 -15.73 12.83 11.34
C GLY A 123 -16.23 13.76 10.25
N HIS A 124 -15.44 13.94 9.20
CA HIS A 124 -15.78 14.72 8.01
C HIS A 124 -16.17 13.81 6.86
N ASP A 125 -17.30 14.14 6.21
CA ASP A 125 -17.80 13.40 5.05
C ASP A 125 -17.27 14.04 3.76
N VAL A 126 -16.58 13.26 2.95
CA VAL A 126 -16.09 13.68 1.63
C VAL A 126 -16.74 12.80 0.56
N TYR A 127 -17.67 13.35 -0.20
CA TYR A 127 -18.41 12.65 -1.27
C TYR A 127 -19.09 11.35 -0.82
N GLY A 128 -19.63 11.32 0.41
CA GLY A 128 -20.30 10.15 0.98
C GLY A 128 -19.36 9.12 1.62
N ASN A 129 -18.07 9.43 1.71
CA ASN A 129 -17.07 8.66 2.47
C ASN A 129 -16.78 9.38 3.80
N ARG A 130 -17.16 8.73 4.91
CA ARG A 130 -16.95 9.23 6.28
C ARG A 130 -15.66 8.64 6.87
N GLY A 131 -14.56 8.77 6.14
CA GLY A 131 -13.25 8.21 6.48
C GLY A 131 -12.21 9.24 6.94
N TRP A 132 -12.61 10.50 7.12
CA TRP A 132 -11.70 11.60 7.44
C TRP A 132 -11.98 12.17 8.82
N LEU A 133 -10.92 12.59 9.52
CA LEU A 133 -11.01 13.36 10.78
C LEU A 133 -10.57 14.79 10.49
N ASP A 134 -11.40 15.76 10.86
CA ASP A 134 -11.05 17.17 10.79
C ASP A 134 -10.41 17.59 12.12
N LEU A 135 -9.15 18.04 12.04
CA LEU A 135 -8.39 18.57 13.17
C LEU A 135 -8.41 20.10 13.22
N GLY A 136 -9.23 20.75 12.37
CA GLY A 136 -9.35 22.20 12.27
C GLY A 136 -8.30 22.84 11.36
N PHE A 137 -7.04 22.44 11.42
CA PHE A 137 -5.95 22.92 10.57
C PHE A 137 -5.61 21.97 9.41
N THR A 138 -6.00 20.70 9.52
CA THR A 138 -5.82 19.67 8.48
C THR A 138 -6.77 18.52 8.68
N THR A 139 -7.02 17.76 7.60
CA THR A 139 -7.78 16.52 7.66
C THR A 139 -6.83 15.33 7.58
N ILE A 140 -7.06 14.32 8.39
CA ILE A 140 -6.32 13.06 8.37
C ILE A 140 -7.24 11.90 8.04
N GLN A 141 -6.71 10.88 7.36
CA GLN A 141 -7.42 9.65 7.03
C GLN A 141 -6.88 8.50 7.89
N PRO A 142 -7.58 8.09 8.98
CA PRO A 142 -7.12 7.03 9.86
C PRO A 142 -6.92 5.68 9.16
N ALA A 143 -7.63 5.43 8.08
CA ALA A 143 -7.50 4.21 7.29
C ALA A 143 -6.08 4.04 6.68
N GLU A 144 -5.36 5.13 6.41
CA GLU A 144 -3.95 5.07 5.98
C GLU A 144 -3.05 4.54 7.11
N PHE A 145 -3.29 5.03 8.34
CA PHE A 145 -2.60 4.52 9.52
C PHE A 145 -2.95 3.05 9.81
N MET A 146 -4.22 2.65 9.57
CA MET A 146 -4.67 1.26 9.72
C MET A 146 -3.88 0.30 8.81
N LYS A 147 -3.62 0.65 7.55
CA LYS A 147 -2.82 -0.17 6.62
C LYS A 147 -1.42 -0.43 7.17
N PHE A 148 -0.75 0.62 7.65
CA PHE A 148 0.57 0.51 8.28
C PHE A 148 0.54 -0.37 9.52
N ALA A 149 -0.41 -0.13 10.43
CA ALA A 149 -0.58 -0.91 11.66
C ALA A 149 -0.81 -2.40 11.37
N MET A 150 -1.64 -2.72 10.37
CA MET A 150 -1.91 -4.10 9.96
C MET A 150 -0.66 -4.78 9.37
N CYS A 151 0.15 -4.08 8.59
CA CYS A 151 1.41 -4.62 8.06
C CYS A 151 2.41 -5.01 9.15
N ILE A 152 2.38 -4.34 10.31
CA ILE A 152 3.29 -4.61 11.44
C ILE A 152 2.72 -5.68 12.36
N TRP A 153 1.46 -5.53 12.74
CA TRP A 153 0.85 -6.36 13.78
C TRP A 153 0.47 -7.75 13.29
N LEU A 154 -0.14 -7.85 12.11
CA LEU A 154 -0.66 -9.12 11.61
C LEU A 154 0.44 -10.19 11.50
N PRO A 155 1.65 -9.89 10.95
CA PRO A 155 2.76 -10.84 10.91
C PRO A 155 3.18 -11.36 12.29
N SER A 156 3.28 -10.50 13.30
CA SER A 156 3.69 -10.92 14.64
C SER A 156 2.64 -11.80 15.31
N SER A 157 1.37 -11.43 15.19
CA SER A 157 0.24 -12.13 15.77
C SER A 157 0.03 -13.51 15.11
N LEU A 158 0.03 -13.55 13.79
CA LEU A 158 -0.16 -14.81 13.05
C LEU A 158 1.00 -15.78 13.24
N HIS A 159 2.25 -15.29 13.31
CA HIS A 159 3.40 -16.15 13.61
C HIS A 159 3.31 -16.76 15.01
N ALA A 160 2.83 -16.02 16.00
CA ALA A 160 2.60 -16.57 17.34
C ALA A 160 1.49 -17.64 17.33
N CYS A 161 0.40 -17.40 16.58
CA CYS A 161 -0.72 -18.33 16.46
C CYS A 161 -0.35 -19.62 15.71
N SER A 162 0.49 -19.54 14.69
CA SER A 162 0.92 -20.73 13.93
C SER A 162 1.65 -21.75 14.82
N LYS A 163 2.41 -21.30 15.82
CA LYS A 163 3.05 -22.16 16.81
C LYS A 163 2.05 -22.87 17.73
N MET A 164 0.91 -22.25 18.00
CA MET A 164 -0.14 -22.79 18.85
C MET A 164 -1.16 -23.64 18.08
N TYR A 165 -1.13 -23.61 16.75
CA TYR A 165 -2.10 -24.28 15.89
C TYR A 165 -2.18 -25.79 16.15
N HIS A 166 -1.05 -26.46 16.36
CA HIS A 166 -1.00 -27.89 16.66
C HIS A 166 -1.73 -28.27 17.96
N LYS A 167 -1.81 -27.33 18.93
CA LYS A 167 -2.48 -27.58 20.22
C LYS A 167 -3.94 -27.15 20.23
N LYS A 168 -4.28 -26.01 19.61
CA LYS A 168 -5.59 -25.34 19.71
C LYS A 168 -6.40 -25.37 18.39
N GLY A 169 -5.84 -25.90 17.31
CA GLY A 169 -6.46 -25.87 15.99
C GLY A 169 -6.77 -24.45 15.53
N ILE A 170 -7.84 -24.27 14.78
CA ILE A 170 -8.25 -22.96 14.24
C ILE A 170 -8.54 -21.89 15.31
N LYS A 171 -8.93 -22.32 16.52
CA LYS A 171 -9.18 -21.41 17.64
C LYS A 171 -7.95 -20.57 18.03
N ALA A 172 -6.74 -21.01 17.67
CA ALA A 172 -5.51 -20.25 17.88
C ALA A 172 -5.55 -18.89 17.17
N TYR A 173 -6.22 -18.81 16.02
CA TYR A 173 -6.31 -17.61 15.19
C TYR A 173 -7.52 -16.72 15.52
N ALA A 174 -8.39 -17.11 16.47
CA ALA A 174 -9.64 -16.39 16.73
C ALA A 174 -9.42 -14.91 17.11
N ALA A 175 -8.47 -14.63 18.02
CA ALA A 175 -8.21 -13.26 18.46
C ALA A 175 -7.64 -12.36 17.33
N PRO A 176 -6.59 -12.76 16.57
CA PRO A 176 -6.13 -11.95 15.44
C PRO A 176 -7.15 -11.83 14.32
N LEU A 177 -7.96 -12.85 14.05
CA LEU A 177 -9.04 -12.75 13.07
C LEU A 177 -10.11 -11.75 13.52
N ALA A 178 -10.50 -11.76 14.81
CA ALA A 178 -11.48 -10.83 15.34
C ALA A 178 -11.00 -9.38 15.25
N LEU A 179 -9.76 -9.09 15.70
CA LEU A 179 -9.22 -7.73 15.67
C LEU A 179 -9.01 -7.23 14.22
N TYR A 180 -8.55 -8.11 13.32
CA TYR A 180 -8.44 -7.81 11.90
C TYR A 180 -9.82 -7.51 11.29
N ALA A 181 -10.84 -8.34 11.57
CA ALA A 181 -12.20 -8.13 11.10
C ALA A 181 -12.80 -6.82 11.63
N ILE A 182 -12.55 -6.46 12.90
CA ILE A 182 -12.95 -5.17 13.47
C ILE A 182 -12.32 -4.01 12.69
N GLY A 183 -11.01 -4.06 12.41
CA GLY A 183 -10.33 -3.01 11.65
C GLY A 183 -10.91 -2.85 10.24
N VAL A 184 -11.13 -3.94 9.52
CA VAL A 184 -11.77 -3.92 8.20
C VAL A 184 -13.21 -3.39 8.28
N ALA A 185 -13.99 -3.87 9.25
CA ALA A 185 -15.38 -3.44 9.45
C ALA A 185 -15.51 -1.94 9.77
N LEU A 186 -14.61 -1.38 10.56
CA LEU A 186 -14.57 0.05 10.85
C LEU A 186 -14.30 0.88 9.58
N VAL A 187 -13.34 0.47 8.74
CA VAL A 187 -13.06 1.16 7.48
C VAL A 187 -14.24 1.05 6.52
N MET A 188 -14.86 -0.13 6.44
CA MET A 188 -16.07 -0.35 5.62
C MET A 188 -17.28 0.44 6.12
N GLY A 189 -17.45 0.58 7.44
CA GLY A 189 -18.48 1.41 8.05
C GLY A 189 -18.36 2.88 7.64
N GLY A 190 -17.14 3.37 7.45
CA GLY A 190 -16.83 4.69 6.85
C GLY A 190 -17.13 4.79 5.36
N ARG A 191 -17.58 3.70 4.73
CA ARG A 191 -17.87 3.60 3.28
C ARG A 191 -16.63 3.71 2.37
N ASP A 192 -15.42 3.45 2.91
CA ASP A 192 -14.18 3.41 2.16
C ASP A 192 -13.87 1.98 1.67
N LEU A 193 -14.51 1.61 0.55
CA LEU A 193 -14.32 0.29 -0.05
C LEU A 193 -12.92 0.10 -0.64
N GLY A 194 -12.33 1.16 -1.19
CA GLY A 194 -11.02 1.10 -1.80
C GLY A 194 -9.96 0.69 -0.77
N THR A 195 -9.92 1.39 0.35
CA THR A 195 -8.98 1.07 1.44
C THR A 195 -9.30 -0.27 2.10
N ALA A 196 -10.59 -0.62 2.28
CA ALA A 196 -10.99 -1.92 2.82
C ALA A 196 -10.47 -3.08 1.94
N MET A 197 -10.54 -2.95 0.62
CA MET A 197 -10.00 -3.93 -0.33
C MET A 197 -8.48 -4.11 -0.17
N ILE A 198 -7.72 -3.01 0.00
CA ILE A 198 -6.28 -3.09 0.25
C ILE A 198 -5.99 -3.81 1.57
N LEU A 199 -6.78 -3.54 2.64
CA LEU A 199 -6.65 -4.26 3.90
C LEU A 199 -6.92 -5.76 3.74
N VAL A 200 -7.93 -6.14 2.95
CA VAL A 200 -8.21 -7.55 2.63
C VAL A 200 -7.05 -8.20 1.89
N PHE A 201 -6.42 -7.52 0.95
CA PHE A 201 -5.23 -8.04 0.25
C PHE A 201 -4.03 -8.19 1.21
N ILE A 202 -3.78 -7.22 2.09
CA ILE A 202 -2.73 -7.31 3.12
C ILE A 202 -2.97 -8.55 4.00
N GLY A 203 -4.21 -8.72 4.50
CA GLY A 203 -4.58 -9.86 5.31
C GLY A 203 -4.45 -11.20 4.55
N GLY A 204 -4.96 -11.25 3.32
CA GLY A 204 -4.87 -12.44 2.46
C GLY A 204 -3.44 -12.93 2.31
N VAL A 205 -2.50 -12.04 2.00
CA VAL A 205 -1.07 -12.37 1.87
C VAL A 205 -0.48 -12.80 3.21
N ALA A 206 -0.79 -12.11 4.31
CA ALA A 206 -0.30 -12.48 5.64
C ALA A 206 -0.76 -13.89 6.06
N PHE A 207 -2.05 -14.21 5.86
CA PHE A 207 -2.61 -15.54 6.14
C PHE A 207 -2.01 -16.62 5.23
N LEU A 208 -1.76 -16.29 3.96
CA LEU A 208 -1.17 -17.21 3.00
C LEU A 208 0.27 -17.59 3.40
N ILE A 209 1.10 -16.61 3.72
CA ILE A 209 2.51 -16.83 4.07
C ILE A 209 2.67 -17.57 5.40
N VAL A 210 1.77 -17.36 6.35
CA VAL A 210 1.82 -18.09 7.62
C VAL A 210 1.42 -19.57 7.49
N GLY A 211 0.82 -19.95 6.35
CA GLY A 211 0.29 -21.29 6.11
C GLY A 211 -1.05 -21.52 6.81
N PHE A 212 -1.92 -20.50 6.80
CA PHE A 212 -3.29 -20.64 7.32
C PHE A 212 -4.04 -21.74 6.55
N PRO A 213 -4.87 -22.57 7.21
CA PRO A 213 -5.51 -23.71 6.55
C PRO A 213 -6.37 -23.29 5.36
N GLY A 214 -6.09 -23.84 4.17
CA GLY A 214 -6.70 -23.43 2.91
C GLY A 214 -8.23 -23.50 2.88
N LYS A 215 -8.84 -24.44 3.61
CA LYS A 215 -10.31 -24.53 3.75
C LYS A 215 -10.91 -23.25 4.33
N TRP A 216 -10.30 -22.73 5.40
CA TRP A 216 -10.76 -21.49 6.05
C TRP A 216 -10.38 -20.24 5.26
N MET A 217 -9.27 -20.31 4.51
CA MET A 217 -8.90 -19.28 3.56
C MET A 217 -9.98 -19.14 2.47
N GLY A 218 -10.44 -20.27 1.90
CA GLY A 218 -11.54 -20.29 0.94
C GLY A 218 -12.83 -19.69 1.50
N VAL A 219 -13.18 -20.00 2.75
CA VAL A 219 -14.32 -19.41 3.44
C VAL A 219 -14.14 -17.89 3.61
N GLY A 220 -12.94 -17.43 3.97
CA GLY A 220 -12.62 -16.01 4.10
C GLY A 220 -12.73 -15.25 2.77
N VAL A 221 -12.20 -15.83 1.69
CA VAL A 221 -12.31 -15.25 0.34
C VAL A 221 -13.76 -15.21 -0.12
N LEU A 222 -14.51 -16.29 0.04
CA LEU A 222 -15.95 -16.33 -0.29
C LEU A 222 -16.72 -15.28 0.51
N GLY A 223 -16.46 -15.17 1.82
CA GLY A 223 -17.08 -14.15 2.68
C GLY A 223 -16.74 -12.73 2.21
N ALA A 224 -15.49 -12.45 1.82
CA ALA A 224 -15.09 -11.16 1.28
C ALA A 224 -15.80 -10.84 -0.05
N VAL A 225 -15.89 -11.80 -0.97
CA VAL A 225 -16.61 -11.64 -2.25
C VAL A 225 -18.09 -11.37 -2.04
N VAL A 226 -18.75 -12.15 -1.17
CA VAL A 226 -20.17 -11.95 -0.83
C VAL A 226 -20.38 -10.57 -0.20
N MET A 227 -19.52 -10.17 0.71
CA MET A 227 -19.60 -8.88 1.38
C MET A 227 -19.40 -7.71 0.41
N VAL A 228 -18.39 -7.76 -0.45
CA VAL A 228 -18.17 -6.74 -1.51
C VAL A 228 -19.36 -6.70 -2.46
N GLY A 229 -19.89 -7.84 -2.88
CA GLY A 229 -21.09 -7.93 -3.72
C GLY A 229 -22.32 -7.32 -3.06
N ALA A 230 -22.58 -7.64 -1.79
CA ALA A 230 -23.69 -7.07 -1.04
C ALA A 230 -23.58 -5.55 -0.90
N LEU A 231 -22.38 -5.03 -0.64
CA LEU A 231 -22.14 -3.59 -0.54
C LEU A 231 -22.21 -2.87 -1.89
N ALA A 232 -21.82 -3.53 -2.98
CA ALA A 232 -21.98 -3.00 -4.32
C ALA A 232 -23.47 -2.82 -4.67
N VAL A 233 -24.29 -3.83 -4.38
CA VAL A 233 -25.74 -3.81 -4.66
C VAL A 233 -26.49 -2.88 -3.70
N SER A 234 -26.08 -2.75 -2.45
CA SER A 234 -26.74 -1.90 -1.44
C SER A 234 -26.68 -0.39 -1.74
N SER A 235 -25.83 0.06 -2.66
CA SER A 235 -25.69 1.47 -3.04
C SER A 235 -25.95 1.64 -4.54
N PRO A 236 -27.05 2.28 -4.95
CA PRO A 236 -27.36 2.50 -6.36
C PRO A 236 -26.24 3.21 -7.12
N ASN A 237 -25.57 4.18 -6.49
CA ASN A 237 -24.45 4.91 -7.10
C ASN A 237 -23.22 4.02 -7.35
N ARG A 238 -22.94 3.05 -6.47
CA ARG A 238 -21.83 2.10 -6.64
C ARG A 238 -22.14 1.11 -7.74
N LEU A 239 -23.36 0.56 -7.75
CA LEU A 239 -23.81 -0.35 -8.78
C LEU A 239 -23.72 0.32 -10.16
N ARG A 240 -24.18 1.56 -10.28
CA ARG A 240 -24.05 2.35 -11.52
C ARG A 240 -22.59 2.54 -11.93
N ARG A 241 -21.67 2.85 -11.00
CA ARG A 241 -20.24 2.96 -11.31
C ARG A 241 -19.64 1.66 -11.83
N ILE A 242 -20.02 0.52 -11.26
CA ILE A 242 -19.55 -0.80 -11.69
C ILE A 242 -20.11 -1.11 -13.09
N LEU A 243 -21.41 -0.92 -13.30
CA LEU A 243 -22.05 -1.12 -14.62
C LEU A 243 -21.48 -0.19 -15.67
N ALA A 244 -21.22 1.07 -15.33
CA ALA A 244 -20.64 2.06 -16.22
C ALA A 244 -19.16 1.77 -16.58
N THR A 245 -18.44 0.99 -15.79
CA THR A 245 -17.06 0.60 -16.13
C THR A 245 -17.01 -0.48 -17.19
N TYR A 246 -17.98 -1.40 -17.18
CA TYR A 246 -17.99 -2.60 -18.05
C TYR A 246 -19.09 -2.59 -19.12
N GLY A 247 -20.01 -1.63 -19.07
CA GLY A 247 -21.11 -1.46 -20.03
C GLY A 247 -20.98 -0.19 -20.84
N ASP A 248 -21.93 0.01 -21.76
CA ASP A 248 -22.04 1.25 -22.53
C ASP A 248 -22.56 2.37 -21.62
N CYS A 249 -21.88 3.49 -21.64
CA CYS A 249 -22.33 4.68 -20.94
C CYS A 249 -23.45 5.37 -21.74
N SER A 250 -24.64 5.46 -21.13
CA SER A 250 -25.72 6.27 -21.69
C SER A 250 -25.29 7.75 -21.77
N ALA A 251 -25.92 8.54 -22.63
CA ALA A 251 -25.62 9.97 -22.74
C ALA A 251 -25.81 10.72 -21.39
N ALA A 252 -26.76 10.28 -20.56
CA ALA A 252 -26.98 10.82 -19.21
C ALA A 252 -25.88 10.40 -18.22
N ASP A 253 -25.37 9.17 -18.31
CA ASP A 253 -24.31 8.66 -17.45
C ASP A 253 -22.93 9.20 -17.86
N ALA A 254 -22.73 9.57 -19.13
CA ALA A 254 -21.51 10.17 -19.62
C ALA A 254 -21.15 11.49 -18.92
N GLN A 255 -22.17 12.26 -18.48
CA GLN A 255 -22.00 13.52 -17.73
C GLN A 255 -22.02 13.34 -16.21
N SER A 256 -22.14 12.10 -15.70
CA SER A 256 -22.25 11.81 -14.26
C SER A 256 -21.28 10.71 -13.82
N VAL A 257 -21.71 9.47 -13.87
CA VAL A 257 -20.97 8.32 -13.30
C VAL A 257 -19.78 7.92 -14.15
N CYS A 258 -19.90 8.01 -15.49
CA CYS A 258 -18.83 7.68 -16.44
C CYS A 258 -17.83 8.82 -16.64
N TYR A 259 -18.19 10.04 -16.27
CA TYR A 259 -17.45 11.26 -16.59
C TYR A 259 -15.96 11.14 -16.27
N GLN A 260 -15.64 10.73 -15.04
CA GLN A 260 -14.25 10.59 -14.59
C GLN A 260 -13.46 9.54 -15.39
N SER A 261 -14.08 8.39 -15.67
CA SER A 261 -13.43 7.30 -16.41
C SER A 261 -13.21 7.66 -17.89
N ILE A 262 -14.13 8.39 -18.50
CA ILE A 262 -14.02 8.84 -19.90
C ILE A 262 -12.89 9.86 -20.02
N HIS A 263 -12.87 10.89 -19.17
CA HIS A 263 -11.85 11.92 -19.19
C HIS A 263 -10.46 11.39 -18.82
N ALA A 264 -10.36 10.40 -17.91
CA ALA A 264 -9.11 9.71 -17.64
C ALA A 264 -8.55 8.99 -18.87
N LYS A 265 -9.41 8.33 -19.66
CA LYS A 265 -9.03 7.69 -20.92
C LYS A 265 -8.62 8.72 -21.97
N TYR A 266 -9.33 9.86 -22.07
CA TYR A 266 -8.95 10.96 -22.97
C TYR A 266 -7.58 11.53 -22.61
N ALA A 267 -7.29 11.75 -21.31
CA ALA A 267 -5.98 12.20 -20.86
C ALA A 267 -4.86 11.25 -21.35
N ILE A 268 -4.99 9.95 -21.11
CA ILE A 268 -3.98 8.97 -21.54
C ILE A 268 -3.86 8.95 -23.08
N ALA A 269 -4.98 8.97 -23.81
CA ALA A 269 -4.99 8.91 -25.25
C ALA A 269 -4.35 10.16 -25.89
N SER A 270 -4.57 11.35 -25.31
CA SER A 270 -4.03 12.60 -25.83
C SER A 270 -2.52 12.73 -25.61
N GLY A 271 -1.96 12.05 -24.59
CA GLY A 271 -0.52 12.13 -24.28
C GLY A 271 0.39 11.44 -25.28
N GLY A 272 -0.10 10.43 -26.02
CA GLY A 272 0.71 9.70 -26.99
C GLY A 272 1.99 9.10 -26.40
N PHE A 273 3.09 9.15 -27.15
CA PHE A 273 4.36 8.51 -26.73
C PHE A 273 5.19 9.38 -25.77
N LEU A 274 5.33 10.67 -26.04
CA LEU A 274 6.18 11.60 -25.27
C LEU A 274 5.42 12.59 -24.39
N GLY A 275 4.11 12.62 -24.47
CA GLY A 275 3.27 13.58 -23.74
C GLY A 275 3.16 14.95 -24.40
N LEU A 276 2.27 15.77 -23.86
CA LEU A 276 2.06 17.16 -24.29
C LEU A 276 3.07 18.13 -23.63
N GLY A 277 3.91 17.64 -22.73
CA GLY A 277 4.82 18.42 -21.88
C GLY A 277 4.24 18.70 -20.49
N ILE A 278 5.14 18.78 -19.51
CA ILE A 278 4.77 19.06 -18.11
C ILE A 278 4.08 20.43 -18.04
N GLY A 279 2.93 20.50 -17.39
CA GLY A 279 2.12 21.72 -17.30
C GLY A 279 1.10 21.92 -18.41
N ASN A 280 1.10 21.11 -19.46
CA ASN A 280 0.26 21.30 -20.65
C ASN A 280 -0.96 20.35 -20.73
N SER A 281 -1.28 19.62 -19.65
CA SER A 281 -2.51 18.81 -19.61
C SER A 281 -3.74 19.69 -19.84
N ARG A 282 -4.66 19.23 -20.67
CA ARG A 282 -5.97 19.85 -20.92
C ARG A 282 -7.00 19.39 -19.90
N GLU A 283 -6.93 18.12 -19.51
CA GLU A 283 -7.90 17.50 -18.59
C GLU A 283 -7.81 18.06 -17.17
N LYS A 284 -6.68 18.64 -16.74
CA LYS A 284 -6.55 19.31 -15.44
C LYS A 284 -7.33 20.63 -15.33
N TRP A 285 -7.84 21.20 -16.44
CA TRP A 285 -8.65 22.42 -16.48
C TRP A 285 -10.11 22.16 -16.06
N ASN A 286 -10.30 21.42 -14.97
CA ASN A 286 -11.59 21.01 -14.39
C ASN A 286 -12.41 20.04 -15.24
N TYR A 287 -11.84 19.47 -16.30
CA TYR A 287 -12.48 18.39 -17.04
C TYR A 287 -12.37 17.06 -16.28
N LEU A 288 -11.24 16.77 -15.61
CA LEU A 288 -11.07 15.55 -14.81
C LEU A 288 -11.15 15.88 -13.30
N PRO A 289 -12.26 15.53 -12.61
CA PRO A 289 -12.38 15.71 -11.18
C PRO A 289 -11.34 14.86 -10.41
N ALA A 290 -10.80 15.39 -9.31
CA ALA A 290 -9.76 14.75 -8.50
C ALA A 290 -8.48 14.38 -9.27
N ALA A 291 -8.14 15.14 -10.31
CA ALA A 291 -6.97 14.92 -11.17
C ALA A 291 -5.65 14.79 -10.40
N HIS A 292 -5.48 15.57 -9.32
CA HIS A 292 -4.28 15.53 -8.47
C HIS A 292 -4.27 14.43 -7.41
N ASN A 293 -5.40 13.75 -7.17
CA ASN A 293 -5.55 12.67 -6.19
C ASN A 293 -5.60 11.30 -6.90
N ASP A 294 -6.81 10.81 -7.16
CA ASP A 294 -7.07 9.43 -7.59
C ASP A 294 -6.76 9.21 -9.08
N PHE A 295 -6.74 10.28 -9.88
CA PHE A 295 -6.51 10.24 -11.32
C PHE A 295 -5.18 10.86 -11.74
N ILE A 296 -4.23 11.01 -10.82
CA ILE A 296 -2.92 11.62 -11.15
C ILE A 296 -2.18 10.85 -12.25
N PHE A 297 -2.36 9.53 -12.34
CA PHE A 297 -1.75 8.72 -13.38
C PHE A 297 -2.27 9.07 -14.78
N ALA A 298 -3.53 9.52 -14.91
CA ALA A 298 -4.06 10.03 -16.16
C ALA A 298 -3.35 11.32 -16.60
N ILE A 299 -3.12 12.25 -15.66
CA ILE A 299 -2.37 13.49 -15.92
C ILE A 299 -0.91 13.21 -16.27
N ILE A 300 -0.28 12.23 -15.58
CA ILE A 300 1.06 11.76 -15.93
C ILE A 300 1.05 11.25 -17.37
N GLY A 301 0.06 10.42 -17.74
CA GLY A 301 -0.08 9.93 -19.10
C GLY A 301 -0.25 11.05 -20.13
N GLU A 302 -1.02 12.09 -19.82
CA GLU A 302 -1.22 13.22 -20.73
C GLU A 302 0.03 14.10 -20.86
N GLU A 303 0.68 14.45 -19.72
CA GLU A 303 1.81 15.38 -19.71
C GLU A 303 3.13 14.74 -20.13
N THR A 304 3.39 13.48 -19.75
CA THR A 304 4.66 12.79 -20.00
C THR A 304 4.55 11.59 -20.95
N GLY A 305 3.34 11.29 -21.41
CA GLY A 305 3.07 10.24 -22.37
C GLY A 305 3.33 8.83 -21.84
N PHE A 306 3.40 7.90 -22.78
CA PHE A 306 3.72 6.49 -22.49
C PHE A 306 5.05 6.34 -21.73
N VAL A 307 6.06 7.14 -22.08
CA VAL A 307 7.39 7.07 -21.44
C VAL A 307 7.32 7.39 -19.96
N GLY A 308 6.59 8.44 -19.56
CA GLY A 308 6.42 8.77 -18.15
C GLY A 308 5.64 7.71 -17.37
N CYS A 309 4.57 7.17 -17.96
CA CYS A 309 3.83 6.05 -17.40
C CYS A 309 4.72 4.82 -17.21
N ALA A 310 5.55 4.47 -18.20
CA ALA A 310 6.48 3.34 -18.14
C ALA A 310 7.54 3.53 -17.04
N ILE A 311 8.07 4.74 -16.86
CA ILE A 311 9.02 5.06 -15.77
C ILE A 311 8.36 4.86 -14.40
N VAL A 312 7.13 5.33 -14.20
CA VAL A 312 6.40 5.12 -12.93
C VAL A 312 6.18 3.64 -12.67
N LEU A 313 5.73 2.88 -13.67
CA LEU A 313 5.59 1.42 -13.57
C LEU A 313 6.90 0.72 -13.24
N LEU A 314 8.01 1.15 -13.87
CA LEU A 314 9.35 0.62 -13.61
C LEU A 314 9.76 0.87 -12.14
N PHE A 315 9.53 2.04 -11.60
CA PHE A 315 9.83 2.31 -10.19
C PHE A 315 9.02 1.41 -9.24
N PHE A 316 7.72 1.21 -9.49
CA PHE A 316 6.92 0.28 -8.69
C PHE A 316 7.39 -1.17 -8.87
N ALA A 317 7.80 -1.57 -10.06
CA ALA A 317 8.39 -2.89 -10.31
C ALA A 317 9.72 -3.08 -9.53
N ILE A 318 10.57 -2.05 -9.48
CA ILE A 318 11.81 -2.06 -8.66
C ILE A 318 11.47 -2.16 -7.17
N LEU A 319 10.47 -1.42 -6.67
CA LEU A 319 10.02 -1.53 -5.28
C LEU A 319 9.55 -2.95 -4.95
N ALA A 320 8.68 -3.53 -5.79
CA ALA A 320 8.21 -4.90 -5.63
C ALA A 320 9.36 -5.90 -5.63
N TRP A 321 10.22 -5.83 -6.63
CA TRP A 321 11.37 -6.72 -6.79
C TRP A 321 12.27 -6.68 -5.56
N CYS A 322 12.68 -5.50 -5.12
CA CYS A 322 13.59 -5.35 -3.98
C CYS A 322 12.99 -5.89 -2.69
N MET A 323 11.72 -5.62 -2.42
CA MET A 323 11.04 -6.12 -1.21
C MET A 323 10.84 -7.63 -1.25
N ILE A 324 10.43 -8.20 -2.39
CA ILE A 324 10.22 -9.63 -2.56
C ILE A 324 11.54 -10.40 -2.45
N VAL A 325 12.59 -9.96 -3.14
CA VAL A 325 13.90 -10.63 -3.11
C VAL A 325 14.44 -10.70 -1.68
N ILE A 326 14.38 -9.58 -0.94
CA ILE A 326 14.83 -9.57 0.45
C ILE A 326 13.89 -10.40 1.35
N ALA A 327 12.59 -10.37 1.15
CA ALA A 327 11.64 -11.20 1.90
C ALA A 327 11.90 -12.70 1.73
N LEU A 328 12.33 -13.13 0.54
CA LEU A 328 12.66 -14.52 0.27
C LEU A 328 14.02 -14.96 0.86
N GLN A 329 14.94 -14.02 1.08
CA GLN A 329 16.28 -14.30 1.59
C GLN A 329 16.40 -14.17 3.10
N VAL A 330 15.54 -13.34 3.73
CA VAL A 330 15.60 -13.11 5.18
C VAL A 330 15.21 -14.37 5.96
N THR A 331 15.96 -14.63 7.05
CA THR A 331 15.70 -15.79 7.93
C THR A 331 14.58 -15.55 8.93
N ASP A 332 14.37 -14.29 9.32
CA ASP A 332 13.30 -13.93 10.25
C ASP A 332 11.95 -13.87 9.51
N ARG A 333 11.08 -14.85 9.78
CA ARG A 333 9.74 -14.93 9.18
C ARG A 333 8.89 -13.68 9.40
N TYR A 334 9.04 -13.01 10.54
CA TYR A 334 8.32 -11.76 10.79
C TYR A 334 8.72 -10.68 9.77
N VAL A 335 10.02 -10.49 9.57
CA VAL A 335 10.54 -9.52 8.60
C VAL A 335 10.06 -9.85 7.18
N ALA A 336 10.13 -11.11 6.77
CA ALA A 336 9.63 -11.56 5.47
C ALA A 336 8.14 -11.21 5.29
N MET A 337 7.31 -11.51 6.29
CA MET A 337 5.87 -11.24 6.23
C MET A 337 5.57 -9.74 6.19
N VAL A 338 6.26 -8.91 6.98
CA VAL A 338 6.09 -7.45 6.95
C VAL A 338 6.44 -6.90 5.57
N LEU A 339 7.58 -7.30 4.99
CA LEU A 339 8.00 -6.88 3.65
C LEU A 339 6.94 -7.23 2.59
N MET A 340 6.39 -8.45 2.64
CA MET A 340 5.35 -8.87 1.70
C MET A 340 4.02 -8.12 1.90
N CYS A 341 3.61 -7.86 3.16
CA CYS A 341 2.42 -7.06 3.45
C CYS A 341 2.57 -5.62 2.94
N VAL A 342 3.74 -4.99 3.15
CA VAL A 342 4.02 -3.64 2.66
C VAL A 342 4.10 -3.64 1.12
N THR A 343 4.63 -4.69 0.49
CA THR A 343 4.63 -4.83 -0.98
C THR A 343 3.20 -4.80 -1.52
N ILE A 344 2.30 -5.60 -0.96
CA ILE A 344 0.90 -5.61 -1.37
C ILE A 344 0.22 -4.28 -1.11
N TRP A 345 0.48 -3.64 0.01
CA TRP A 345 -0.06 -2.33 0.27
C TRP A 345 0.42 -1.32 -0.78
N ILE A 346 1.72 -1.09 -0.91
CA ILE A 346 2.27 -0.02 -1.76
C ILE A 346 2.10 -0.36 -3.24
N VAL A 347 2.61 -1.50 -3.68
CA VAL A 347 2.59 -1.86 -5.11
C VAL A 347 1.20 -2.31 -5.55
N GLY A 348 0.51 -3.10 -4.75
CA GLY A 348 -0.86 -3.52 -5.04
C GLY A 348 -1.82 -2.33 -5.13
N GLN A 349 -1.71 -1.37 -4.20
CA GLN A 349 -2.50 -0.13 -4.23
C GLN A 349 -2.21 0.70 -5.49
N ALA A 350 -0.94 0.83 -5.90
CA ALA A 350 -0.56 1.52 -7.13
C ALA A 350 -1.16 0.82 -8.37
N MET A 351 -1.11 -0.51 -8.43
CA MET A 351 -1.69 -1.27 -9.55
C MET A 351 -3.21 -1.14 -9.60
N VAL A 352 -3.87 -1.09 -8.44
CA VAL A 352 -5.32 -0.83 -8.37
C VAL A 352 -5.64 0.57 -8.89
N ASN A 353 -4.89 1.60 -8.48
CA ASN A 353 -5.07 2.97 -8.99
C ASN A 353 -4.89 3.04 -10.51
N ILE A 354 -3.81 2.47 -11.04
CA ILE A 354 -3.57 2.40 -12.48
C ILE A 354 -4.70 1.65 -13.19
N GLY A 355 -5.14 0.51 -12.62
CA GLY A 355 -6.27 -0.27 -13.16
C GLY A 355 -7.59 0.52 -13.23
N VAL A 356 -7.84 1.41 -12.24
CA VAL A 356 -8.98 2.34 -12.28
C VAL A 356 -8.83 3.35 -13.42
N VAL A 357 -7.65 3.95 -13.56
CA VAL A 357 -7.40 4.99 -14.58
C VAL A 357 -7.49 4.43 -16.00
N VAL A 358 -7.00 3.21 -16.24
CA VAL A 358 -7.10 2.55 -17.56
C VAL A 358 -8.47 1.88 -17.79
N GLY A 359 -9.35 1.86 -16.77
CA GLY A 359 -10.71 1.32 -16.88
C GLY A 359 -10.83 -0.18 -16.68
N VAL A 360 -9.84 -0.84 -16.08
CA VAL A 360 -9.91 -2.26 -15.66
C VAL A 360 -10.74 -2.43 -14.39
N PHE A 361 -10.67 -1.45 -13.47
CA PHE A 361 -11.45 -1.44 -12.23
C PHE A 361 -12.40 -0.24 -12.19
N PRO A 362 -13.54 -0.34 -11.48
CA PRO A 362 -14.38 0.82 -11.21
C PRO A 362 -13.66 1.87 -10.35
N VAL A 363 -14.14 3.10 -10.36
CA VAL A 363 -13.57 4.19 -9.55
C VAL A 363 -13.70 3.87 -8.07
N LEU A 364 -12.55 3.68 -7.40
CA LEU A 364 -12.44 3.21 -6.02
C LEU A 364 -11.97 4.30 -5.03
N GLY A 365 -11.46 5.43 -5.52
CA GLY A 365 -10.98 6.51 -4.64
C GLY A 365 -9.70 6.15 -3.87
N VAL A 366 -8.76 5.44 -4.49
CA VAL A 366 -7.51 4.99 -3.85
C VAL A 366 -6.34 5.78 -4.44
N PRO A 367 -5.61 6.58 -3.64
CA PRO A 367 -4.49 7.37 -4.15
C PRO A 367 -3.29 6.50 -4.50
N MET A 368 -2.49 6.94 -5.49
CA MET A 368 -1.24 6.29 -5.86
C MET A 368 -0.15 6.59 -4.81
N PRO A 369 0.45 5.59 -4.16
CA PRO A 369 1.50 5.77 -3.16
C PRO A 369 2.68 6.59 -3.68
N PHE A 370 3.21 7.50 -2.87
CA PHE A 370 4.32 8.43 -3.13
C PHE A 370 4.02 9.50 -4.20
N VAL A 371 3.00 9.35 -5.03
CA VAL A 371 2.77 10.18 -6.22
C VAL A 371 1.55 11.09 -6.07
N SER A 372 0.40 10.54 -5.61
CA SER A 372 -0.84 11.32 -5.48
C SER A 372 -0.77 12.40 -4.40
N ALA A 373 -1.53 13.46 -4.59
CA ALA A 373 -1.81 14.42 -3.53
C ALA A 373 -2.63 13.74 -2.43
N GLY A 374 -2.06 13.65 -1.24
CA GLY A 374 -2.71 13.03 -0.09
C GLY A 374 -1.77 13.09 1.11
N GLY A 375 -2.03 14.03 2.04
CA GLY A 375 -1.16 14.24 3.19
C GLY A 375 -0.94 12.98 4.00
N SER A 376 -2.02 12.34 4.48
CA SER A 376 -1.96 11.13 5.30
C SER A 376 -1.31 9.95 4.56
N SER A 377 -1.65 9.78 3.27
CA SER A 377 -1.08 8.70 2.44
C SER A 377 0.43 8.89 2.24
N MET A 378 0.89 10.11 1.91
CA MET A 378 2.31 10.42 1.76
C MET A 378 3.09 10.16 3.05
N VAL A 379 2.58 10.65 4.20
CA VAL A 379 3.20 10.44 5.51
C VAL A 379 3.35 8.94 5.81
N MET A 380 2.28 8.18 5.64
CA MET A 380 2.29 6.75 5.98
C MET A 380 3.11 5.91 5.00
N CYS A 381 3.11 6.24 3.70
CA CYS A 381 3.95 5.57 2.70
C CYS A 381 5.46 5.81 2.97
N LEU A 382 5.86 7.05 3.31
CA LEU A 382 7.25 7.36 3.65
C LEU A 382 7.66 6.72 4.99
N THR A 383 6.75 6.66 5.97
CA THR A 383 6.99 5.95 7.23
C THR A 383 7.19 4.46 6.98
N ALA A 384 6.37 3.85 6.12
CA ALA A 384 6.51 2.45 5.71
C ALA A 384 7.81 2.21 4.93
N ALA A 385 8.22 3.13 4.07
CA ALA A 385 9.50 3.04 3.37
C ALA A 385 10.67 3.06 4.36
N GLY A 386 10.62 3.92 5.39
CA GLY A 386 11.62 3.94 6.47
C GLY A 386 11.66 2.63 7.25
N LEU A 387 10.50 2.07 7.61
CA LEU A 387 10.39 0.74 8.22
C LEU A 387 11.06 -0.32 7.34
N VAL A 388 10.71 -0.38 6.05
CA VAL A 388 11.29 -1.35 5.09
C VAL A 388 12.81 -1.23 5.02
N VAL A 389 13.35 -0.02 4.90
CA VAL A 389 14.81 0.22 4.92
C VAL A 389 15.43 -0.27 6.23
N GLY A 390 14.79 -0.03 7.38
CA GLY A 390 15.22 -0.52 8.68
C GLY A 390 15.25 -2.06 8.77
N LEU A 391 14.21 -2.72 8.24
CA LEU A 391 14.13 -4.18 8.18
C LEU A 391 15.17 -4.77 7.22
N MET A 392 15.41 -4.15 6.06
CA MET A 392 16.46 -4.57 5.11
C MET A 392 17.85 -4.51 5.74
N ARG A 393 18.11 -3.53 6.61
CA ARG A 393 19.40 -3.41 7.34
C ARG A 393 19.69 -4.58 8.28
N SER A 394 18.69 -5.37 8.65
CA SER A 394 18.88 -6.57 9.47
C SER A 394 19.59 -7.70 8.73
N GLN A 395 19.70 -7.63 7.39
CA GLN A 395 20.40 -8.59 6.56
C GLN A 395 21.92 -8.56 6.81
N PRO A 396 22.57 -9.73 7.02
CA PRO A 396 23.99 -9.79 7.34
C PRO A 396 24.89 -9.08 6.34
N GLN A 397 24.62 -9.24 5.05
CA GLN A 397 25.41 -8.65 3.96
C GLN A 397 25.32 -7.12 3.94
N ILE A 398 24.13 -6.56 4.16
CA ILE A 398 23.93 -5.10 4.25
C ILE A 398 24.60 -4.55 5.51
N LYS A 399 24.56 -5.32 6.62
CA LYS A 399 25.21 -4.94 7.87
C LYS A 399 26.73 -4.90 7.72
N GLN A 400 27.32 -5.90 7.06
CA GLN A 400 28.77 -5.95 6.82
C GLN A 400 29.25 -4.80 5.94
N SER A 401 28.59 -4.52 4.83
CA SER A 401 28.96 -3.42 3.93
C SER A 401 28.92 -2.04 4.60
N ARG A 402 28.05 -1.86 5.63
CA ARG A 402 27.99 -0.62 6.42
C ARG A 402 29.06 -0.50 7.50
N GLN A 403 29.66 -1.61 7.92
CA GLN A 403 30.76 -1.62 8.88
C GLN A 403 32.11 -1.40 8.20
N SER A 404 32.19 -1.69 6.89
CA SER A 404 33.37 -1.49 6.05
C SER A 404 33.43 -0.13 5.34
N ALA A 405 32.32 0.64 5.36
CA ALA A 405 32.21 2.01 4.84
C ALA A 405 32.29 3.05 5.96
#